data_e2c306e26bbdffad049f876e843d92e2
#
_entry.id   e2c306e26bbdffad049f876e843d92e2
#
_cell.length_a   1.000
_cell.length_b   1.000
_cell.length_c   1.000
_cell.angle_alpha   90.00
_cell.angle_beta   90.00
_cell.angle_gamma   90.00
#
_symmetry.space_group_name_H-M   'P 1'
#
loop_
_entity.id
_entity.type
_entity.pdbx_description
1 polymer ?
#
loop_
_entity_poly.entity_id
_entity_poly.type
_entity_poly.pdbx_seq_one_letter_code
_entity_poly.pdbx_strand_id
1 'polypeptide(L)'
;REKIDLVIVVDALCAKNYHKLAHVIQINDVGISPGSGIGNHRKAITKETIGANVIAIGVPTVIYASSLVRDVLNYTMEYFGDSLNSVNKLKVGKRDSYKGSLNESQKEMMLGQIGKLNSNELDLLFNEVLNPIDCNFVLSDKQIDEQCEVMSKIISKSINALRY
;
A
#
# COMPACT_ATOMS: atom_id res chain seq x y z
N ARG A 1 1.50 39.36 11.75
CA ARG A 1 1.44 38.05 11.08
C ARG A 1 0.57 37.14 11.95
N GLU A 2 -0.50 36.61 11.42
CA GLU A 2 -1.33 35.63 12.13
C GLU A 2 -0.50 34.39 12.46
N LYS A 3 -0.60 33.92 13.69
CA LYS A 3 0.09 32.71 14.15
C LYS A 3 -0.71 31.52 13.66
N ILE A 4 -0.08 30.66 12.86
CA ILE A 4 -0.68 29.39 12.42
C ILE A 4 -0.48 28.37 13.53
N ASP A 5 -1.56 27.84 14.08
CA ASP A 5 -1.51 26.83 15.15
C ASP A 5 -1.58 25.40 14.62
N LEU A 6 -2.21 25.19 13.47
CA LEU A 6 -2.40 23.87 12.84
C LEU A 6 -2.32 23.96 11.32
N VAL A 7 -1.61 23.02 10.73
CA VAL A 7 -1.55 22.79 9.27
C VAL A 7 -2.11 21.41 8.96
N ILE A 8 -3.07 21.32 8.07
CA ILE A 8 -3.59 20.05 7.54
C ILE A 8 -3.00 19.88 6.14
N VAL A 9 -2.31 18.76 5.92
CA VAL A 9 -1.70 18.40 4.62
C VAL A 9 -2.43 17.19 4.05
N VAL A 10 -2.82 17.25 2.79
CA VAL A 10 -3.43 16.13 2.06
C VAL A 10 -2.52 15.76 0.90
N ASP A 11 -2.15 14.48 0.78
CA ASP A 11 -1.24 14.00 -0.27
C ASP A 11 -1.62 12.61 -0.79
N ALA A 12 -1.19 12.31 -2.01
CA ALA A 12 -1.27 11.00 -2.61
C ALA A 12 -0.07 10.15 -2.20
N LEU A 13 -0.31 8.95 -1.69
CA LEU A 13 0.74 8.06 -1.18
C LEU A 13 0.99 6.89 -2.13
N CYS A 14 2.16 6.26 -1.97
CA CYS A 14 2.43 4.94 -2.54
C CYS A 14 1.97 3.84 -1.56
N ALA A 15 1.15 2.91 -2.04
CA ALA A 15 0.66 1.78 -1.25
C ALA A 15 1.80 0.80 -0.94
N LYS A 16 1.85 0.32 0.30
CA LYS A 16 2.77 -0.78 0.70
C LYS A 16 2.26 -2.16 0.27
N ASN A 17 0.96 -2.30 0.04
CA ASN A 17 0.34 -3.51 -0.50
C ASN A 17 -0.94 -3.13 -1.27
N TYR A 18 -1.37 -4.03 -2.15
CA TYR A 18 -2.48 -3.74 -3.06
C TYR A 18 -3.84 -3.55 -2.35
N HIS A 19 -4.06 -4.18 -1.19
CA HIS A 19 -5.29 -4.01 -0.41
C HIS A 19 -5.49 -2.59 0.11
N LYS A 20 -4.41 -1.80 0.22
CA LYS A 20 -4.48 -0.42 0.67
C LYS A 20 -4.66 0.56 -0.49
N LEU A 21 -4.40 0.13 -1.73
CA LEU A 21 -4.50 0.98 -2.91
C LEU A 21 -5.93 1.49 -3.05
N ALA A 22 -6.11 2.80 -2.93
CA ALA A 22 -7.40 3.51 -3.00
C ALA A 22 -8.51 3.01 -2.05
N HIS A 23 -8.18 2.25 -1.00
CA HIS A 23 -9.17 1.69 -0.07
C HIS A 23 -9.04 2.23 1.36
N VAL A 24 -7.99 3.00 1.65
CA VAL A 24 -7.73 3.52 3.00
C VAL A 24 -7.39 5.00 2.97
N ILE A 25 -7.77 5.70 4.03
CA ILE A 25 -7.28 7.05 4.34
C ILE A 25 -6.37 6.90 5.55
N GLN A 26 -5.11 7.34 5.43
CA GLN A 26 -4.12 7.31 6.50
C GLN A 26 -4.01 8.70 7.11
N ILE A 27 -4.08 8.78 8.44
CA ILE A 27 -3.96 10.03 9.18
C ILE A 27 -2.84 9.88 10.21
N ASN A 28 -1.97 10.88 10.31
CA ASN A 28 -0.93 10.96 11.33
C ASN A 28 -0.65 12.42 11.72
N ASP A 29 0.00 12.59 12.84
CA ASP A 29 0.42 13.89 13.42
C ASP A 29 1.94 14.15 13.35
N VAL A 30 2.67 13.23 12.73
CA VAL A 30 4.13 13.33 12.54
C VAL A 30 4.47 14.23 11.36
N GLY A 31 3.57 14.30 10.37
CA GLY A 31 3.78 15.01 9.13
C GLY A 31 4.01 14.08 7.93
N ILE A 32 4.49 14.65 6.83
CA ILE A 32 4.64 13.94 5.56
C ILE A 32 5.89 14.41 4.81
N SER A 33 6.48 13.51 4.02
CA SER A 33 7.53 13.82 3.05
C SER A 33 6.95 13.64 1.65
N PRO A 34 6.45 14.70 1.00
CA PRO A 34 5.77 14.58 -0.29
C PRO A 34 6.67 13.97 -1.36
N GLY A 35 6.14 12.99 -2.10
CA GLY A 35 6.86 12.32 -3.19
C GLY A 35 7.91 11.30 -2.74
N SER A 36 8.16 11.10 -1.45
CA SER A 36 9.15 10.11 -0.96
C SER A 36 8.78 8.68 -1.38
N GLY A 37 7.50 8.38 -1.50
CA GLY A 37 7.01 7.07 -1.93
C GLY A 37 7.32 6.72 -3.40
N ILE A 38 7.74 7.67 -4.22
CA ILE A 38 8.10 7.48 -5.64
C ILE A 38 9.51 8.03 -5.95
N GLY A 39 10.39 8.11 -4.94
CA GLY A 39 11.77 8.55 -5.10
C GLY A 39 11.97 10.06 -5.30
N ASN A 40 10.90 10.85 -5.24
CA ASN A 40 10.97 12.31 -5.38
C ASN A 40 11.07 12.97 -3.99
N HIS A 41 12.28 13.23 -3.53
CA HIS A 41 12.55 13.78 -2.21
C HIS A 41 12.30 15.29 -2.17
N ARG A 42 11.13 15.69 -1.69
CA ARG A 42 10.81 17.07 -1.35
C ARG A 42 11.03 17.31 0.15
N LYS A 43 11.12 18.59 0.53
CA LYS A 43 11.24 18.96 1.96
C LYS A 43 10.05 18.42 2.74
N ALA A 44 10.35 17.75 3.86
CA ALA A 44 9.33 17.23 4.76
C ALA A 44 8.48 18.36 5.34
N ILE A 45 7.19 18.10 5.50
CA ILE A 45 6.23 18.98 6.15
C ILE A 45 5.93 18.38 7.52
N THR A 46 6.66 18.83 8.52
CA THR A 46 6.57 18.37 9.91
C THR A 46 6.46 19.58 10.84
N LYS A 47 6.16 19.34 12.11
CA LYS A 47 6.13 20.39 13.13
C LYS A 47 7.45 21.17 13.19
N GLU A 48 8.57 20.48 13.08
CA GLU A 48 9.92 21.08 13.13
C GLU A 48 10.20 21.97 11.93
N THR A 49 9.71 21.60 10.74
CA THR A 49 9.97 22.35 9.50
C THR A 49 9.02 23.52 9.30
N ILE A 50 7.79 23.44 9.84
CA ILE A 50 6.74 24.44 9.65
C ILE A 50 6.62 25.36 10.89
N GLY A 51 6.94 24.88 12.09
CA GLY A 51 6.77 25.62 13.33
C GLY A 51 5.33 25.64 13.86
N ALA A 52 4.45 24.79 13.33
CA ALA A 52 3.05 24.61 13.74
C ALA A 52 2.73 23.11 13.84
N ASN A 53 1.66 22.74 14.54
CA ASN A 53 1.21 21.36 14.54
C ASN A 53 0.79 20.94 13.12
N VAL A 54 1.08 19.69 12.75
CA VAL A 54 0.76 19.16 11.43
C VAL A 54 -0.12 17.92 11.58
N ILE A 55 -1.20 17.87 10.82
CA ILE A 55 -1.98 16.65 10.60
C ILE A 55 -1.82 16.30 9.12
N ALA A 56 -1.26 15.12 8.83
CA ALA A 56 -1.11 14.63 7.48
C ALA A 56 -2.21 13.60 7.18
N ILE A 57 -2.89 13.78 6.06
CA ILE A 57 -3.93 12.90 5.53
C ILE A 57 -3.42 12.37 4.19
N GLY A 58 -3.28 11.06 4.07
CA GLY A 58 -2.77 10.43 2.86
C GLY A 58 -3.71 9.37 2.30
N VAL A 59 -3.83 9.33 0.98
CA VAL A 59 -4.56 8.29 0.25
C VAL A 59 -3.59 7.57 -0.66
N PRO A 60 -3.38 6.24 -0.50
CA PRO A 60 -2.56 5.46 -1.42
C PRO A 60 -3.24 5.35 -2.79
N THR A 61 -2.69 6.01 -3.80
CA THR A 61 -3.25 6.05 -5.16
C THR A 61 -2.46 5.24 -6.17
N VAL A 62 -1.26 4.83 -5.78
CA VAL A 62 -0.31 4.09 -6.63
C VAL A 62 0.39 3.00 -5.82
N ILE A 63 0.94 2.00 -6.52
CA ILE A 63 1.75 0.92 -5.94
C ILE A 63 2.93 0.62 -6.85
N TYR A 64 4.09 0.26 -6.29
CA TYR A 64 5.21 -0.24 -7.07
C TYR A 64 4.91 -1.61 -7.69
N ALA A 65 5.39 -1.83 -8.92
CA ALA A 65 5.28 -3.11 -9.60
C ALA A 65 5.87 -4.26 -8.76
N SER A 66 7.04 -4.05 -8.16
CA SER A 66 7.69 -5.00 -7.25
C SER A 66 6.81 -5.39 -6.05
N SER A 67 6.17 -4.42 -5.42
CA SER A 67 5.26 -4.68 -4.30
C SER A 67 4.02 -5.44 -4.73
N LEU A 68 3.49 -5.15 -5.92
CA LEU A 68 2.36 -5.90 -6.47
C LEU A 68 2.75 -7.35 -6.78
N VAL A 69 3.93 -7.59 -7.37
CA VAL A 69 4.43 -8.95 -7.65
C VAL A 69 4.60 -9.75 -6.36
N ARG A 70 5.20 -9.15 -5.33
CA ARG A 70 5.30 -9.77 -3.99
C ARG A 70 3.91 -10.14 -3.45
N ASP A 71 2.95 -9.24 -3.50
CA ASP A 71 1.60 -9.47 -2.98
C ASP A 71 0.90 -10.60 -3.74
N VAL A 72 1.03 -10.65 -5.07
CA VAL A 72 0.50 -11.73 -5.91
C VAL A 72 1.13 -13.07 -5.54
N LEU A 73 2.45 -13.10 -5.29
CA LEU A 73 3.13 -14.32 -4.87
C LEU A 73 2.62 -14.80 -3.50
N ASN A 74 2.53 -13.91 -2.52
CA ASN A 74 1.99 -14.22 -1.19
C ASN A 74 0.55 -14.75 -1.28
N TYR A 75 -0.28 -14.09 -2.06
CA TYR A 75 -1.68 -14.48 -2.25
C TYR A 75 -1.82 -15.84 -2.96
N THR A 76 -0.90 -16.14 -3.88
CA THR A 76 -0.81 -17.46 -4.52
C THR A 76 -0.47 -18.56 -3.51
N MET A 77 0.44 -18.28 -2.57
CA MET A 77 0.76 -19.22 -1.49
C MET A 77 -0.44 -19.48 -0.56
N GLU A 78 -1.18 -18.43 -0.23
CA GLU A 78 -2.43 -18.54 0.55
C GLU A 78 -3.49 -19.37 -0.19
N TYR A 79 -3.63 -19.15 -1.50
CA TYR A 79 -4.53 -19.96 -2.36
C TYR A 79 -4.19 -21.43 -2.32
N PHE A 80 -2.91 -21.78 -2.47
CA PHE A 80 -2.47 -23.18 -2.42
C PHE A 80 -2.61 -23.76 -1.02
N GLY A 81 -2.33 -22.99 0.04
CA GLY A 81 -2.58 -23.40 1.42
C GLY A 81 -4.03 -23.74 1.67
N ASP A 82 -4.97 -22.94 1.20
CA ASP A 82 -6.41 -23.23 1.25
C ASP A 82 -6.78 -24.48 0.44
N SER A 83 -6.17 -24.65 -0.72
CA SER A 83 -6.46 -25.79 -1.61
C SER A 83 -5.97 -27.13 -1.05
N LEU A 84 -4.82 -27.13 -0.36
CA LEU A 84 -4.26 -28.31 0.28
C LEU A 84 -5.06 -28.73 1.53
N ASN A 85 -5.57 -27.75 2.28
CA ASN A 85 -6.29 -27.98 3.54
C ASN A 85 -7.81 -28.14 3.36
N SER A 86 -8.34 -27.93 2.17
CA SER A 86 -9.78 -27.99 1.91
C SER A 86 -10.22 -29.42 1.60
N VAL A 87 -11.11 -29.94 2.44
CA VAL A 87 -11.80 -31.24 2.22
C VAL A 87 -12.71 -31.17 0.99
N ASN A 88 -13.16 -29.98 0.59
CA ASN A 88 -14.01 -29.73 -0.58
C ASN A 88 -13.25 -28.97 -1.66
N LYS A 89 -12.70 -29.67 -2.64
CA LYS A 89 -12.02 -29.10 -3.81
C LYS A 89 -12.92 -28.31 -4.76
N LEU A 90 -14.23 -28.44 -4.63
CA LEU A 90 -15.25 -27.78 -5.45
C LEU A 90 -15.93 -26.64 -4.66
N LYS A 91 -15.19 -25.58 -4.32
CA LYS A 91 -15.82 -24.33 -3.90
C LYS A 91 -16.20 -23.52 -5.15
N VAL A 92 -17.44 -23.66 -5.58
CA VAL A 92 -18.05 -22.80 -6.58
C VAL A 92 -18.54 -21.54 -5.85
N GLY A 93 -17.92 -20.40 -6.11
CA GLY A 93 -18.30 -19.11 -5.53
C GLY A 93 -17.17 -18.10 -5.54
N LYS A 94 -17.53 -16.82 -5.52
CA LYS A 94 -16.57 -15.71 -5.37
C LYS A 94 -15.94 -15.79 -3.98
N ARG A 95 -14.62 -15.93 -3.91
CA ARG A 95 -13.90 -15.93 -2.63
C ARG A 95 -13.48 -14.50 -2.33
N ASP A 96 -13.84 -14.02 -1.16
CA ASP A 96 -13.47 -12.65 -0.73
C ASP A 96 -11.99 -12.58 -0.32
N SER A 97 -11.40 -13.70 0.14
CA SER A 97 -9.98 -13.80 0.49
C SER A 97 -9.57 -15.26 0.64
N TYR A 98 -8.28 -15.54 0.45
CA TYR A 98 -7.65 -16.79 0.84
C TYR A 98 -7.02 -16.60 2.22
N LYS A 99 -7.12 -17.63 3.07
CA LYS A 99 -6.58 -17.63 4.45
C LYS A 99 -5.70 -18.86 4.70
N GLY A 100 -5.39 -19.60 3.64
CA GLY A 100 -4.53 -20.76 3.70
C GLY A 100 -3.11 -20.35 4.03
N SER A 101 -2.39 -21.20 4.74
CA SER A 101 -0.97 -21.04 4.98
C SER A 101 -0.23 -22.32 4.57
N LEU A 102 0.91 -22.13 3.95
CA LEU A 102 1.88 -23.18 3.69
C LEU A 102 2.95 -23.13 4.79
N ASN A 103 3.38 -24.29 5.27
CA ASN A 103 4.55 -24.36 6.13
C ASN A 103 5.83 -24.10 5.31
N GLU A 104 6.97 -23.85 5.98
CA GLU A 104 8.23 -23.49 5.33
C GLU A 104 8.69 -24.58 4.33
N SER A 105 8.57 -25.86 4.68
CA SER A 105 8.92 -26.98 3.79
C SER A 105 8.05 -27.01 2.53
N GLN A 106 6.77 -26.71 2.66
CA GLN A 106 5.85 -26.63 1.50
C GLN A 106 6.18 -25.43 0.61
N LYS A 107 6.49 -24.28 1.21
CA LYS A 107 6.93 -23.08 0.47
C LYS A 107 8.23 -23.34 -0.28
N GLU A 108 9.20 -23.98 0.37
CA GLU A 108 10.46 -24.35 -0.25
C GLU A 108 10.28 -25.36 -1.39
N MET A 109 9.41 -26.36 -1.20
CA MET A 109 9.11 -27.35 -2.24
C MET A 109 8.48 -26.72 -3.48
N MET A 110 7.60 -25.71 -3.32
CA MET A 110 6.89 -25.05 -4.41
C MET A 110 7.70 -23.96 -5.11
N LEU A 111 8.47 -23.19 -4.34
CA LEU A 111 9.11 -21.95 -4.80
C LEU A 111 10.64 -21.97 -4.66
N GLY A 112 11.21 -23.08 -4.18
CA GLY A 112 12.65 -23.18 -3.93
C GLY A 112 13.13 -22.09 -2.94
N GLN A 113 14.22 -21.42 -3.26
CA GLN A 113 14.81 -20.40 -2.41
C GLN A 113 13.89 -19.18 -2.21
N ILE A 114 13.06 -18.85 -3.18
CA ILE A 114 12.10 -17.73 -3.08
C ILE A 114 11.10 -17.98 -1.94
N GLY A 115 10.71 -19.22 -1.71
CA GLY A 115 9.77 -19.58 -0.64
C GLY A 115 10.29 -19.34 0.78
N LYS A 116 11.59 -19.16 0.95
CA LYS A 116 12.25 -18.85 2.24
C LYS A 116 12.32 -17.37 2.55
N LEU A 117 12.11 -16.51 1.55
CA LEU A 117 12.26 -15.07 1.69
C LEU A 117 11.06 -14.45 2.42
N ASN A 118 11.35 -13.53 3.33
CA ASN A 118 10.32 -12.68 3.94
C ASN A 118 9.88 -11.55 2.98
N SER A 119 8.83 -10.81 3.35
CA SER A 119 8.25 -9.77 2.50
C SER A 119 9.24 -8.66 2.11
N ASN A 120 10.16 -8.28 2.99
CA ASN A 120 11.16 -7.24 2.69
C ASN A 120 12.22 -7.76 1.71
N GLU A 121 12.64 -9.01 1.89
CA GLU A 121 13.60 -9.68 0.99
C GLU A 121 12.99 -9.90 -0.40
N LEU A 122 11.69 -10.23 -0.48
CA LEU A 122 10.97 -10.31 -1.74
C LEU A 122 10.87 -8.94 -2.42
N ASP A 123 10.60 -7.87 -1.68
CA ASP A 123 10.61 -6.51 -2.25
C ASP A 123 11.97 -6.15 -2.84
N LEU A 124 13.06 -6.43 -2.12
CA LEU A 124 14.42 -6.18 -2.60
C LEU A 124 14.72 -7.00 -3.86
N LEU A 125 14.41 -8.30 -3.83
CA LEU A 125 14.61 -9.20 -4.97
C LEU A 125 13.84 -8.72 -6.21
N PHE A 126 12.56 -8.40 -6.07
CA PHE A 126 11.75 -7.98 -7.21
C PHE A 126 12.12 -6.59 -7.72
N ASN A 127 12.57 -5.68 -6.85
CA ASN A 127 13.14 -4.41 -7.28
C ASN A 127 14.40 -4.64 -8.14
N GLU A 128 15.29 -5.53 -7.71
CA GLU A 128 16.50 -5.85 -8.45
C GLU A 128 16.20 -6.55 -9.78
N VAL A 129 15.29 -7.51 -9.80
CA VAL A 129 14.90 -8.24 -11.02
C VAL A 129 14.20 -7.34 -12.03
N LEU A 130 13.38 -6.41 -11.60
CA LEU A 130 12.64 -5.52 -12.49
C LEU A 130 13.46 -4.33 -12.97
N ASN A 131 14.50 -3.92 -12.24
CA ASN A 131 15.34 -2.77 -12.59
C ASN A 131 16.06 -2.90 -13.96
N PRO A 132 16.71 -4.03 -14.30
CA PRO A 132 17.42 -4.16 -15.59
C PRO A 132 16.50 -4.12 -16.82
N ILE A 133 15.23 -4.45 -16.66
CA ILE A 133 14.23 -4.42 -17.75
C ILE A 133 13.36 -3.16 -17.70
N ASP A 134 13.74 -2.19 -16.85
CA ASP A 134 13.04 -0.91 -16.64
C ASP A 134 11.52 -1.07 -16.36
N CYS A 135 11.16 -2.17 -15.68
CA CYS A 135 9.78 -2.51 -15.35
C CYS A 135 9.37 -2.18 -13.93
N ASN A 136 10.27 -1.60 -13.12
CA ASN A 136 9.94 -1.20 -11.76
C ASN A 136 9.24 0.17 -11.75
N PHE A 137 8.05 0.20 -12.31
CA PHE A 137 7.23 1.39 -12.44
C PHE A 137 6.09 1.41 -11.40
N VAL A 138 5.43 2.53 -11.34
CA VAL A 138 4.31 2.78 -10.44
C VAL A 138 3.01 2.51 -11.18
N LEU A 139 2.14 1.69 -10.56
CA LEU A 139 0.86 1.27 -11.10
C LEU A 139 -0.28 1.90 -10.31
N SER A 140 -1.42 2.06 -10.95
CA SER A 140 -2.65 2.54 -10.33
C SER A 140 -3.85 1.66 -10.72
N ASP A 141 -4.92 1.75 -9.92
CA ASP A 141 -6.19 1.10 -10.25
C ASP A 141 -6.85 1.78 -11.47
N LYS A 142 -7.55 1.01 -12.29
CA LYS A 142 -8.29 1.53 -13.44
C LYS A 142 -9.37 2.56 -13.05
N GLN A 143 -9.94 2.43 -11.85
CA GLN A 143 -11.00 3.29 -11.33
C GLN A 143 -10.48 4.34 -10.35
N ILE A 144 -9.16 4.63 -10.39
CA ILE A 144 -8.52 5.50 -9.40
C ILE A 144 -9.15 6.90 -9.35
N ASP A 145 -9.56 7.44 -10.48
CA ASP A 145 -10.15 8.78 -10.53
C ASP A 145 -11.49 8.83 -9.78
N GLU A 146 -12.35 7.83 -9.97
CA GLU A 146 -13.62 7.72 -9.25
C GLU A 146 -13.41 7.51 -7.75
N GLN A 147 -12.43 6.67 -7.39
CA GLN A 147 -12.07 6.42 -5.99
C GLN A 147 -11.48 7.66 -5.33
N CYS A 148 -10.64 8.42 -6.01
CA CYS A 148 -10.11 9.69 -5.55
C CYS A 148 -11.23 10.73 -5.33
N GLU A 149 -12.23 10.76 -6.21
CA GLU A 149 -13.38 11.64 -6.03
C GLU A 149 -14.16 11.30 -4.75
N VAL A 150 -14.41 10.03 -4.50
CA VAL A 150 -15.07 9.57 -3.26
C VAL A 150 -14.24 9.94 -2.03
N MET A 151 -12.94 9.64 -2.04
CA MET A 151 -12.04 9.93 -0.92
C MET A 151 -11.92 11.42 -0.64
N SER A 152 -11.84 12.25 -1.69
CA SER A 152 -11.79 13.71 -1.55
C SER A 152 -13.06 14.28 -0.91
N LYS A 153 -14.24 13.74 -1.26
CA LYS A 153 -15.51 14.12 -0.64
C LYS A 153 -15.56 13.75 0.85
N ILE A 154 -15.04 12.57 1.21
CA ILE A 154 -14.96 12.13 2.61
C ILE A 154 -14.04 13.06 3.40
N ILE A 155 -12.82 13.29 2.90
CA ILE A 155 -11.82 14.15 3.55
C ILE A 155 -12.36 15.57 3.71
N SER A 156 -12.90 16.16 2.65
CA SER A 156 -13.45 17.50 2.66
C SER A 156 -14.59 17.67 3.67
N LYS A 157 -15.55 16.73 3.69
CA LYS A 157 -16.64 16.76 4.67
C LYS A 157 -16.14 16.61 6.09
N SER A 158 -15.14 15.73 6.34
CA SER A 158 -14.55 15.53 7.65
C SER A 158 -13.84 16.78 8.15
N ILE A 159 -13.02 17.45 7.32
CA ILE A 159 -12.33 18.68 7.66
C ILE A 159 -13.34 19.82 7.94
N ASN A 160 -14.39 19.93 7.11
CA ASN A 160 -15.40 20.96 7.31
C ASN A 160 -16.25 20.76 8.56
N ALA A 161 -16.44 19.51 9.00
CA ALA A 161 -17.13 19.19 10.26
C ALA A 161 -16.33 19.58 11.51
N LEU A 162 -15.01 19.79 11.41
CA LEU A 162 -14.16 20.25 12.52
C LEU A 162 -14.19 21.77 12.73
N ARG A 163 -14.93 22.52 11.89
CA ARG A 163 -15.07 23.97 11.98
C ARG A 163 -16.20 24.36 12.95
N TYR A 164 -16.02 24.03 14.24
CA TYR A 164 -16.87 24.56 15.31
C TYR A 164 -16.02 24.97 16.50
#